data_43fa0930a4b99735eafc816c00565965
#
_entry.id   43fa0930a4b99735eafc816c00565965
#
_cell.length_a   1.000
_cell.length_b   1.000
_cell.length_c   1.000
_cell.angle_alpha   90.00
_cell.angle_beta   90.00
_cell.angle_gamma   90.00
#
_symmetry.space_group_name_H-M   'P 1'
#
loop_
_entity.id
_entity.type
_entity.pdbx_description
1 polymer ?
#
loop_
_entity_poly.entity_id
_entity_poly.type
_entity_poly.pdbx_seq_one_letter_code
_entity_poly.pdbx_strand_id
1 'polypeptide(L)'
;GKRHRRKPNRMSDAEIIVILIHFHSGGFRCFKHYYLHYICKHCKHLFPKTVSYNRFVELEKEVLLQMTAFIKQVLLGECTGISFVDSTPLRVCRNQRILIHRTFEGLASRGKCSMGWFFGFKLHLIINDKGEILNFVFTTGGVDDREPLKEGVLLKNIKGKLFGDKGYIGKTLFESLFIDGIQLFTKVKNNMKNSLMSIADKICLRKRALIETVNDELKNIAQIEHSRHRSFCNFIANALSAIATYCFFEKKPAIDLEFINDGQLSLFEKLYRTHVILDIFYFSFNNS
;
A
#
# COMPACT_ATOMS: atom_id res chain seq x y z
N GLY A 1 -29.40 19.28 30.02
CA GLY A 1 -28.42 18.20 30.00
C GLY A 1 -27.14 18.62 30.73
N LYS A 2 -26.74 17.90 31.78
CA LYS A 2 -25.51 18.15 32.51
C LYS A 2 -24.31 17.96 31.57
N ARG A 3 -23.56 19.02 31.26
CA ARG A 3 -22.28 18.96 30.57
C ARG A 3 -21.29 18.18 31.45
N HIS A 4 -21.06 16.92 31.16
CA HIS A 4 -19.93 16.18 31.76
C HIS A 4 -18.62 16.81 31.25
N ARG A 5 -17.90 17.51 32.16
CA ARG A 5 -16.51 17.91 31.90
C ARG A 5 -15.66 16.63 31.73
N ARG A 6 -15.30 16.30 30.51
CA ARG A 6 -14.29 15.26 30.27
C ARG A 6 -12.96 15.78 30.79
N LYS A 7 -12.41 15.14 31.80
CA LYS A 7 -11.01 15.38 32.18
C LYS A 7 -10.12 15.02 30.99
N PRO A 8 -9.09 15.83 30.67
CA PRO A 8 -8.15 15.49 29.62
C PRO A 8 -7.52 14.14 29.94
N ASN A 9 -7.20 13.37 28.90
CA ASN A 9 -6.51 12.10 29.02
C ASN A 9 -5.15 12.31 29.71
N ARG A 10 -4.70 11.31 30.47
CA ARG A 10 -3.41 11.35 31.13
C ARG A 10 -2.24 11.30 30.13
N MET A 11 -2.42 10.55 29.03
CA MET A 11 -1.52 10.48 27.90
C MET A 11 -2.07 11.37 26.76
N SER A 12 -1.17 12.01 26.05
CA SER A 12 -1.49 12.77 24.84
C SER A 12 -1.75 11.85 23.64
N ASP A 13 -2.50 12.33 22.65
CA ASP A 13 -2.75 11.60 21.41
C ASP A 13 -1.43 11.26 20.67
N ALA A 14 -0.46 12.17 20.70
CA ALA A 14 0.87 11.96 20.11
C ALA A 14 1.62 10.80 20.80
N GLU A 15 1.62 10.73 22.12
CA GLU A 15 2.25 9.62 22.85
C GLU A 15 1.61 8.28 22.49
N ILE A 16 0.27 8.24 22.37
CA ILE A 16 -0.46 7.02 21.98
C ILE A 16 -0.08 6.60 20.57
N ILE A 17 -0.08 7.53 19.60
CA ILE A 17 0.28 7.29 18.20
C ILE A 17 1.71 6.78 18.07
N VAL A 18 2.67 7.41 18.76
CA VAL A 18 4.08 7.00 18.75
C VAL A 18 4.25 5.59 19.30
N ILE A 19 3.58 5.25 20.41
CA ILE A 19 3.63 3.90 20.99
C ILE A 19 3.08 2.85 20.02
N LEU A 20 1.98 3.16 19.32
CA LEU A 20 1.38 2.27 18.34
C LEU A 20 2.31 2.04 17.13
N ILE A 21 2.90 3.09 16.57
CA ILE A 21 3.84 2.99 15.44
C ILE A 21 5.10 2.22 15.87
N HIS A 22 5.66 2.53 17.02
CA HIS A 22 6.87 1.88 17.53
C HIS A 22 6.67 0.38 17.78
N PHE A 23 5.46 -0.06 18.12
CA PHE A 23 5.16 -1.49 18.25
C PHE A 23 5.49 -2.26 16.96
N HIS A 24 5.11 -1.71 15.81
CA HIS A 24 5.33 -2.32 14.51
C HIS A 24 6.79 -2.21 14.02
N SER A 25 7.47 -1.12 14.32
CA SER A 25 8.88 -0.91 13.95
C SER A 25 9.85 -1.74 14.81
N GLY A 26 9.48 -2.02 16.05
CA GLY A 26 10.33 -2.75 17.01
C GLY A 26 10.29 -4.28 16.87
N GLY A 27 9.55 -4.85 15.91
CA GLY A 27 9.46 -6.31 15.72
C GLY A 27 8.74 -7.06 16.84
N PHE A 28 8.01 -6.38 17.69
CA PHE A 28 7.24 -6.98 18.78
C PHE A 28 6.01 -7.72 18.24
N ARG A 29 5.74 -8.92 18.77
CA ARG A 29 4.57 -9.74 18.35
C ARG A 29 3.39 -9.69 19.29
N CYS A 30 3.58 -9.26 20.55
CA CYS A 30 2.54 -9.21 21.56
C CYS A 30 2.43 -7.80 22.12
N PHE A 31 1.39 -7.06 21.73
CA PHE A 31 1.18 -5.67 22.13
C PHE A 31 1.11 -5.51 23.66
N LYS A 32 0.40 -6.41 24.36
CA LYS A 32 0.32 -6.36 25.84
C LYS A 32 1.70 -6.48 26.48
N HIS A 33 2.53 -7.42 26.01
CA HIS A 33 3.89 -7.61 26.55
C HIS A 33 4.76 -6.39 26.26
N TYR A 34 4.74 -5.90 25.01
CA TYR A 34 5.43 -4.67 24.59
C TYR A 34 5.04 -3.49 25.48
N TYR A 35 3.74 -3.22 25.65
CA TYR A 35 3.27 -2.09 26.43
C TYR A 35 3.70 -2.18 27.91
N LEU A 36 3.43 -3.32 28.56
CA LEU A 36 3.69 -3.48 29.99
C LEU A 36 5.19 -3.57 30.34
N HIS A 37 6.00 -4.23 29.51
CA HIS A 37 7.40 -4.50 29.83
C HIS A 37 8.37 -3.54 29.15
N TYR A 38 8.10 -3.13 27.93
CA TYR A 38 8.98 -2.21 27.21
C TYR A 38 8.57 -0.75 27.46
N ILE A 39 7.35 -0.35 27.15
CA ILE A 39 6.93 1.05 27.32
C ILE A 39 6.87 1.46 28.79
N CYS A 40 6.13 0.74 29.65
CA CYS A 40 5.91 1.15 31.02
C CYS A 40 7.16 1.00 31.92
N LYS A 41 8.13 0.14 31.54
CA LYS A 41 9.36 -0.08 32.35
C LYS A 41 10.58 0.60 31.75
N HIS A 42 10.94 0.23 30.51
CA HIS A 42 12.17 0.70 29.87
C HIS A 42 12.05 2.12 29.32
N CYS A 43 10.91 2.46 28.72
CA CYS A 43 10.67 3.78 28.13
C CYS A 43 9.93 4.75 29.06
N LYS A 44 9.91 4.49 30.37
CA LYS A 44 9.19 5.31 31.35
C LYS A 44 9.67 6.78 31.38
N HIS A 45 10.92 7.03 31.06
CA HIS A 45 11.49 8.37 30.95
C HIS A 45 10.91 9.17 29.77
N LEU A 46 10.54 8.49 28.67
CA LEU A 46 9.87 9.10 27.50
C LEU A 46 8.35 9.22 27.71
N PHE A 47 7.75 8.26 28.43
CA PHE A 47 6.31 8.20 28.69
C PHE A 47 6.02 8.17 30.20
N PRO A 48 6.25 9.27 30.94
CA PRO A 48 6.13 9.30 32.41
C PRO A 48 4.69 9.11 32.91
N LYS A 49 3.70 9.41 32.08
CA LYS A 49 2.27 9.40 32.43
C LYS A 49 1.52 8.20 31.85
N THR A 50 2.16 7.05 31.70
CA THR A 50 1.50 5.84 31.20
C THR A 50 0.24 5.49 32.00
N VAL A 51 -0.76 4.93 31.29
CA VAL A 51 -2.02 4.44 31.86
C VAL A 51 -2.01 2.90 31.97
N SER A 52 -3.02 2.31 32.59
CA SER A 52 -3.16 0.85 32.57
C SER A 52 -3.34 0.33 31.14
N TYR A 53 -2.94 -0.92 30.89
CA TYR A 53 -3.07 -1.54 29.56
C TYR A 53 -4.51 -1.50 29.02
N ASN A 54 -5.49 -1.79 29.86
CA ASN A 54 -6.89 -1.75 29.44
C ASN A 54 -7.32 -0.33 29.01
N ARG A 55 -6.90 0.68 29.80
CA ARG A 55 -7.18 2.08 29.44
C ARG A 55 -6.45 2.50 28.17
N PHE A 56 -5.23 2.03 27.94
CA PHE A 56 -4.51 2.30 26.69
C PHE A 56 -5.27 1.76 25.48
N VAL A 57 -5.74 0.50 25.56
CA VAL A 57 -6.54 -0.14 24.47
C VAL A 57 -7.86 0.62 24.21
N GLU A 58 -8.44 1.25 25.24
CA GLU A 58 -9.61 2.14 25.03
C GLU A 58 -9.23 3.44 24.33
N LEU A 59 -8.04 3.98 24.60
CA LEU A 59 -7.57 5.22 23.99
C LEU A 59 -7.19 5.06 22.51
N GLU A 60 -6.80 3.86 22.07
CA GLU A 60 -6.47 3.58 20.66
C GLU A 60 -7.56 4.05 19.69
N LYS A 61 -8.84 3.90 20.04
CA LYS A 61 -9.96 4.34 19.21
C LYS A 61 -10.11 5.87 19.14
N GLU A 62 -9.65 6.58 20.18
CA GLU A 62 -9.78 8.03 20.27
C GLU A 62 -8.79 8.76 19.34
N VAL A 63 -7.67 8.09 18.96
CA VAL A 63 -6.61 8.66 18.11
C VAL A 63 -6.73 8.27 16.63
N LEU A 64 -7.75 7.52 16.23
CA LEU A 64 -7.91 7.05 14.85
C LEU A 64 -7.95 8.18 13.82
N LEU A 65 -8.70 9.24 14.12
CA LEU A 65 -8.85 10.38 13.22
C LEU A 65 -7.52 11.12 13.06
N GLN A 66 -6.85 11.42 14.19
CA GLN A 66 -5.55 12.09 14.23
C GLN A 66 -4.48 11.28 13.51
N MET A 67 -4.43 9.96 13.75
CA MET A 67 -3.50 9.06 13.05
C MET A 67 -3.78 9.02 11.54
N THR A 68 -5.05 8.94 11.14
CA THR A 68 -5.42 8.97 9.72
C THR A 68 -5.02 10.28 9.07
N ALA A 69 -5.28 11.42 9.74
CA ALA A 69 -4.87 12.72 9.25
C ALA A 69 -3.35 12.84 9.14
N PHE A 70 -2.61 12.39 10.15
CA PHE A 70 -1.15 12.38 10.15
C PHE A 70 -0.58 11.56 8.97
N ILE A 71 -1.09 10.35 8.74
CA ILE A 71 -0.66 9.53 7.60
C ILE A 71 -0.98 10.24 6.28
N LYS A 72 -2.24 10.65 6.09
CA LYS A 72 -2.72 11.22 4.81
C LYS A 72 -2.12 12.59 4.45
N GLN A 73 -1.69 13.37 5.44
CA GLN A 73 -1.17 14.72 5.21
C GLN A 73 0.36 14.81 5.27
N VAL A 74 1.01 13.89 6.00
CA VAL A 74 2.45 14.01 6.31
C VAL A 74 3.28 12.85 5.78
N LEU A 75 2.74 11.61 5.81
CA LEU A 75 3.55 10.43 5.57
C LEU A 75 3.43 9.84 4.16
N LEU A 76 2.37 10.19 3.41
CA LEU A 76 2.22 9.69 2.05
C LEU A 76 3.26 10.29 1.11
N GLY A 77 3.70 9.50 0.14
CA GLY A 77 4.62 9.94 -0.91
C GLY A 77 3.96 10.84 -1.95
N GLU A 78 4.77 11.39 -2.85
CA GLU A 78 4.33 12.22 -3.97
C GLU A 78 4.17 11.41 -5.25
N CYS A 79 3.18 11.78 -6.07
CA CYS A 79 2.95 11.15 -7.36
C CYS A 79 4.03 11.54 -8.37
N THR A 80 4.83 10.58 -8.80
CA THR A 80 5.91 10.74 -9.79
C THR A 80 5.42 10.65 -11.25
N GLY A 81 4.13 10.36 -11.46
CA GLY A 81 3.56 10.09 -12.78
C GLY A 81 3.57 8.60 -13.15
N ILE A 82 4.21 7.75 -12.37
CA ILE A 82 4.18 6.28 -12.48
C ILE A 82 3.71 5.71 -11.16
N SER A 83 2.61 4.97 -11.20
CA SER A 83 1.97 4.41 -10.01
C SER A 83 1.59 2.95 -10.24
N PHE A 84 1.53 2.19 -9.15
CA PHE A 84 1.11 0.79 -9.15
C PHE A 84 -0.06 0.62 -8.19
N VAL A 85 -1.07 -0.14 -8.60
CA VAL A 85 -2.25 -0.44 -7.79
C VAL A 85 -2.37 -1.93 -7.55
N ASP A 86 -2.70 -2.29 -6.31
CA ASP A 86 -3.01 -3.67 -5.93
C ASP A 86 -3.93 -3.70 -4.71
N SER A 87 -4.56 -4.85 -4.47
CA SER A 87 -5.33 -5.13 -3.26
C SER A 87 -4.77 -6.35 -2.53
N THR A 88 -4.66 -6.25 -1.21
CA THR A 88 -4.21 -7.37 -0.39
C THR A 88 -5.24 -7.71 0.67
N PRO A 89 -5.59 -9.01 0.87
CA PRO A 89 -6.51 -9.42 1.91
C PRO A 89 -5.90 -9.21 3.30
N LEU A 90 -6.72 -8.73 4.23
CA LEU A 90 -6.45 -8.67 5.67
C LEU A 90 -7.40 -9.64 6.37
N ARG A 91 -6.87 -10.80 6.76
CA ARG A 91 -7.65 -11.89 7.36
C ARG A 91 -7.89 -11.62 8.83
N VAL A 92 -9.14 -11.70 9.29
CA VAL A 92 -9.47 -11.50 10.71
C VAL A 92 -9.62 -12.81 11.47
N CYS A 93 -9.90 -13.93 10.79
CA CYS A 93 -9.90 -15.27 11.37
C CYS A 93 -9.66 -16.35 10.31
N ARG A 94 -9.39 -17.58 10.75
CA ARG A 94 -9.36 -18.76 9.87
C ARG A 94 -10.77 -19.09 9.39
N ASN A 95 -10.92 -19.60 8.17
CA ASN A 95 -12.22 -19.92 7.56
C ASN A 95 -13.10 -20.84 8.42
N GLN A 96 -12.52 -21.79 9.14
CA GLN A 96 -13.20 -22.70 10.05
C GLN A 96 -13.87 -21.99 11.26
N ARG A 97 -13.45 -20.76 11.56
CA ARG A 97 -13.93 -19.99 12.71
C ARG A 97 -14.93 -18.90 12.35
N ILE A 98 -15.30 -18.75 11.08
CA ILE A 98 -16.17 -17.65 10.61
C ILE A 98 -17.48 -17.64 11.38
N LEU A 99 -18.13 -18.81 11.53
CA LEU A 99 -19.44 -18.93 12.19
C LEU A 99 -19.42 -18.63 13.71
N ILE A 100 -18.24 -18.73 14.33
CA ILE A 100 -18.05 -18.49 15.78
C ILE A 100 -17.47 -17.09 16.03
N HIS A 101 -17.05 -16.39 14.97
CA HIS A 101 -16.33 -15.12 15.06
C HIS A 101 -17.32 -13.94 15.13
N ARG A 102 -17.65 -13.49 16.36
CA ARG A 102 -18.62 -12.40 16.58
C ARG A 102 -18.04 -11.00 16.47
N THR A 103 -16.72 -10.82 16.67
CA THR A 103 -16.10 -9.50 16.77
C THR A 103 -16.27 -8.64 15.51
N PHE A 104 -16.29 -9.26 14.34
CA PHE A 104 -16.42 -8.58 13.04
C PHE A 104 -17.68 -9.01 12.27
N GLU A 105 -18.65 -9.57 12.98
CA GLU A 105 -19.97 -9.90 12.42
C GLU A 105 -20.65 -8.63 11.90
N GLY A 106 -21.16 -8.68 10.67
CA GLY A 106 -21.76 -7.50 10.00
C GLY A 106 -20.75 -6.44 9.51
N LEU A 107 -19.47 -6.53 9.89
CA LEU A 107 -18.43 -5.57 9.48
C LEU A 107 -17.45 -6.15 8.45
N ALA A 108 -17.06 -7.41 8.60
CA ALA A 108 -16.22 -8.13 7.66
C ALA A 108 -17.04 -9.02 6.73
N SER A 109 -16.51 -9.33 5.56
CA SER A 109 -17.16 -10.24 4.61
C SER A 109 -16.20 -11.28 4.06
N ARG A 110 -16.76 -12.34 3.43
CA ARG A 110 -15.99 -13.32 2.68
C ARG A 110 -15.51 -12.69 1.39
N GLY A 111 -14.24 -12.90 1.07
CA GLY A 111 -13.62 -12.53 -0.19
C GLY A 111 -12.86 -13.71 -0.78
N LYS A 112 -12.51 -13.58 -2.05
CA LYS A 112 -11.68 -14.55 -2.78
C LYS A 112 -10.39 -13.85 -3.24
N CYS A 113 -9.25 -14.50 -3.03
CA CYS A 113 -7.96 -14.08 -3.54
C CYS A 113 -7.27 -15.25 -4.23
N SER A 114 -6.07 -15.06 -4.77
CA SER A 114 -5.28 -16.11 -5.43
C SER A 114 -5.01 -17.32 -4.52
N MET A 115 -4.94 -17.10 -3.21
CA MET A 115 -4.73 -18.16 -2.19
C MET A 115 -6.05 -18.80 -1.70
N GLY A 116 -7.18 -18.52 -2.33
CA GLY A 116 -8.50 -19.06 -1.97
C GLY A 116 -9.40 -18.08 -1.21
N TRP A 117 -10.38 -18.64 -0.49
CA TRP A 117 -11.35 -17.85 0.28
C TRP A 117 -10.76 -17.35 1.59
N PHE A 118 -11.15 -16.14 1.98
CA PHE A 118 -10.82 -15.56 3.29
C PHE A 118 -12.03 -14.81 3.86
N PHE A 119 -11.97 -14.50 5.16
CA PHE A 119 -12.93 -13.66 5.85
C PHE A 119 -12.19 -12.49 6.48
N GLY A 120 -12.60 -11.27 6.15
CA GLY A 120 -11.93 -10.05 6.63
C GLY A 120 -12.18 -8.85 5.76
N PHE A 121 -11.12 -8.09 5.57
CA PHE A 121 -11.08 -6.84 4.82
C PHE A 121 -10.07 -6.95 3.67
N LYS A 122 -10.10 -5.97 2.77
CA LYS A 122 -9.05 -5.73 1.78
C LYS A 122 -8.41 -4.38 2.04
N LEU A 123 -7.12 -4.33 1.93
CA LEU A 123 -6.36 -3.10 1.84
C LEU A 123 -6.03 -2.86 0.37
N HIS A 124 -6.57 -1.77 -0.18
CA HIS A 124 -6.23 -1.30 -1.53
C HIS A 124 -5.15 -0.25 -1.39
N LEU A 125 -4.06 -0.40 -2.16
CA LEU A 125 -2.91 0.49 -2.14
C LEU A 125 -2.63 1.04 -3.52
N ILE A 126 -2.20 2.31 -3.58
CA ILE A 126 -1.45 2.86 -4.70
C ILE A 126 -0.09 3.29 -4.18
N ILE A 127 0.96 2.87 -4.88
CA ILE A 127 2.35 3.26 -4.60
C ILE A 127 2.97 3.92 -5.83
N ASN A 128 4.05 4.71 -5.65
CA ASN A 128 4.88 5.20 -6.74
C ASN A 128 6.02 4.22 -7.09
N ASP A 129 6.85 4.58 -8.05
CA ASP A 129 8.03 3.84 -8.49
C ASP A 129 9.14 3.74 -7.43
N LYS A 130 9.10 4.61 -6.40
CA LYS A 130 10.00 4.58 -5.24
C LYS A 130 9.47 3.72 -4.08
N GLY A 131 8.35 3.00 -4.28
CA GLY A 131 7.72 2.17 -3.26
C GLY A 131 7.02 2.97 -2.15
N GLU A 132 6.84 4.27 -2.30
CA GLU A 132 6.13 5.09 -1.34
C GLU A 132 4.61 4.94 -1.53
N ILE A 133 3.88 4.83 -0.43
CA ILE A 133 2.41 4.77 -0.47
C ILE A 133 1.86 6.14 -0.83
N LEU A 134 1.11 6.23 -1.93
CA LEU A 134 0.43 7.45 -2.38
C LEU A 134 -0.97 7.58 -1.81
N ASN A 135 -1.67 6.46 -1.73
CA ASN A 135 -3.00 6.40 -1.13
C ASN A 135 -3.38 4.97 -0.73
N PHE A 136 -4.35 4.86 0.17
CA PHE A 136 -4.88 3.57 0.61
C PHE A 136 -6.35 3.69 1.05
N VAL A 137 -7.07 2.57 0.91
CA VAL A 137 -8.47 2.43 1.34
C VAL A 137 -8.68 1.02 1.89
N PHE A 138 -9.49 0.90 2.94
CA PHE A 138 -9.97 -0.38 3.46
C PHE A 138 -11.39 -0.64 2.97
N THR A 139 -11.64 -1.86 2.48
CA THR A 139 -12.98 -2.34 2.13
C THR A 139 -13.27 -3.67 2.81
N THR A 140 -14.52 -4.11 2.81
CA THR A 140 -14.82 -5.48 3.21
C THR A 140 -14.30 -6.48 2.17
N GLY A 141 -14.03 -7.71 2.57
CA GLY A 141 -13.41 -8.73 1.72
C GLY A 141 -14.15 -9.04 0.42
N GLY A 142 -15.47 -8.86 0.38
CA GLY A 142 -16.32 -9.14 -0.77
C GLY A 142 -16.36 -8.05 -1.84
N VAL A 143 -15.84 -6.86 -1.57
CA VAL A 143 -15.83 -5.73 -2.52
C VAL A 143 -14.91 -6.04 -3.70
N ASP A 144 -15.33 -5.69 -4.92
CA ASP A 144 -14.50 -5.81 -6.13
C ASP A 144 -13.31 -4.85 -6.05
N ASP A 145 -12.13 -5.29 -6.52
CA ASP A 145 -10.89 -4.50 -6.44
C ASP A 145 -10.95 -3.20 -7.25
N ARG A 146 -11.86 -3.11 -8.21
CA ARG A 146 -12.07 -1.93 -9.07
C ARG A 146 -12.95 -0.85 -8.41
N GLU A 147 -13.77 -1.21 -7.42
CA GLU A 147 -14.72 -0.25 -6.82
C GLU A 147 -14.05 0.99 -6.22
N PRO A 148 -12.96 0.90 -5.42
CA PRO A 148 -12.31 2.09 -4.88
C PRO A 148 -11.70 3.01 -5.94
N LEU A 149 -11.37 2.48 -7.13
CA LEU A 149 -10.93 3.27 -8.28
C LEU A 149 -12.10 3.99 -8.95
N LYS A 150 -13.26 3.31 -9.13
CA LYS A 150 -14.47 3.90 -9.72
C LYS A 150 -15.05 5.01 -8.85
N GLU A 151 -15.03 4.83 -7.53
CA GLU A 151 -15.47 5.85 -6.58
C GLU A 151 -14.53 7.06 -6.48
N GLY A 152 -13.33 6.97 -7.10
CA GLY A 152 -12.32 8.04 -7.11
C GLY A 152 -11.62 8.28 -5.76
N VAL A 153 -12.05 7.63 -4.68
CA VAL A 153 -11.50 7.83 -3.33
C VAL A 153 -10.00 7.48 -3.27
N LEU A 154 -9.61 6.42 -3.99
CA LEU A 154 -8.23 5.96 -4.04
C LEU A 154 -7.35 6.80 -4.97
N LEU A 155 -7.95 7.57 -5.88
CA LEU A 155 -7.26 8.30 -6.97
C LEU A 155 -6.88 9.73 -6.60
N LYS A 156 -7.19 10.19 -5.42
CA LYS A 156 -6.89 11.56 -4.99
C LYS A 156 -5.38 11.85 -5.15
N ASN A 157 -5.05 12.91 -5.89
CA ASN A 157 -3.69 13.33 -6.22
C ASN A 157 -2.87 12.35 -7.10
N ILE A 158 -3.53 11.35 -7.72
CA ILE A 158 -2.89 10.44 -8.67
C ILE A 158 -3.04 11.00 -10.08
N LYS A 159 -1.97 10.93 -10.87
CA LYS A 159 -1.92 11.36 -12.28
C LYS A 159 -0.92 10.53 -13.08
N GLY A 160 -1.06 10.53 -14.41
CA GLY A 160 -0.13 9.85 -15.30
C GLY A 160 -0.45 8.36 -15.47
N LYS A 161 0.53 7.48 -15.33
CA LYS A 161 0.40 6.06 -15.64
C LYS A 161 0.12 5.24 -14.38
N LEU A 162 -0.93 4.41 -14.43
CA LEU A 162 -1.31 3.49 -13.35
C LEU A 162 -1.20 2.05 -13.84
N PHE A 163 -0.38 1.24 -13.19
CA PHE A 163 -0.14 -0.15 -13.52
C PHE A 163 -0.85 -1.07 -12.54
N GLY A 164 -1.76 -1.92 -13.06
CA GLY A 164 -2.52 -2.89 -12.27
C GLY A 164 -2.42 -4.31 -12.81
N ASP A 165 -2.97 -5.27 -12.07
CA ASP A 165 -3.09 -6.64 -12.53
C ASP A 165 -4.30 -6.82 -13.48
N LYS A 166 -4.53 -8.08 -13.94
CA LYS A 166 -5.65 -8.43 -14.82
C LYS A 166 -7.03 -8.23 -14.16
N GLY A 167 -7.09 -8.13 -12.85
CA GLY A 167 -8.31 -7.90 -12.08
C GLY A 167 -8.90 -6.50 -12.33
N TYR A 168 -8.04 -5.53 -12.67
CA TYR A 168 -8.46 -4.15 -12.93
C TYR A 168 -8.95 -3.89 -14.36
N ILE A 169 -9.04 -4.92 -15.22
CA ILE A 169 -9.56 -4.77 -16.59
C ILE A 169 -11.05 -4.42 -16.54
N GLY A 170 -11.41 -3.29 -17.16
CA GLY A 170 -12.79 -2.85 -17.35
C GLY A 170 -12.87 -1.66 -18.29
N LYS A 171 -13.73 -1.73 -19.32
CA LYS A 171 -13.86 -0.66 -20.32
C LYS A 171 -14.30 0.65 -19.67
N THR A 172 -15.34 0.61 -18.86
CA THR A 172 -15.85 1.79 -18.13
C THR A 172 -14.85 2.38 -17.17
N LEU A 173 -14.09 1.54 -16.45
CA LEU A 173 -13.02 1.98 -15.56
C LEU A 173 -11.90 2.68 -16.36
N PHE A 174 -11.48 2.10 -17.48
CA PHE A 174 -10.45 2.69 -18.34
C PHE A 174 -10.87 4.06 -18.85
N GLU A 175 -12.10 4.19 -19.37
CA GLU A 175 -12.65 5.45 -19.89
C GLU A 175 -12.74 6.53 -18.79
N SER A 176 -13.24 6.17 -17.61
CA SER A 176 -13.32 7.08 -16.47
C SER A 176 -11.94 7.59 -16.04
N LEU A 177 -10.98 6.69 -15.86
CA LEU A 177 -9.61 7.05 -15.45
C LEU A 177 -8.92 7.95 -16.51
N PHE A 178 -9.16 7.67 -17.79
CA PHE A 178 -8.57 8.45 -18.87
C PHE A 178 -9.08 9.90 -18.87
N ILE A 179 -10.37 10.12 -18.58
CA ILE A 179 -10.96 11.47 -18.41
C ILE A 179 -10.28 12.21 -17.25
N ASP A 180 -9.94 11.50 -16.17
CA ASP A 180 -9.24 12.05 -15.00
C ASP A 180 -7.72 12.23 -15.22
N GLY A 181 -7.21 12.02 -16.43
CA GLY A 181 -5.80 12.14 -16.78
C GLY A 181 -4.93 10.97 -16.29
N ILE A 182 -5.54 9.81 -16.02
CA ILE A 182 -4.86 8.59 -15.57
C ILE A 182 -4.96 7.53 -16.66
N GLN A 183 -3.81 7.08 -17.16
CA GLN A 183 -3.73 6.02 -18.15
C GLN A 183 -3.51 4.67 -17.45
N LEU A 184 -4.51 3.79 -17.46
CA LEU A 184 -4.44 2.47 -16.85
C LEU A 184 -3.75 1.47 -17.76
N PHE A 185 -2.73 0.79 -17.25
CA PHE A 185 -2.02 -0.31 -17.92
C PHE A 185 -2.24 -1.62 -17.16
N THR A 186 -2.71 -2.65 -17.86
CA THR A 186 -2.89 -4.00 -17.30
C THR A 186 -2.36 -5.05 -18.28
N LYS A 187 -2.02 -6.23 -17.77
CA LYS A 187 -1.72 -7.38 -18.64
C LYS A 187 -2.99 -7.77 -19.41
N VAL A 188 -2.88 -7.91 -20.71
CA VAL A 188 -3.98 -8.32 -21.61
C VAL A 188 -4.37 -9.77 -21.26
N LYS A 189 -5.68 -10.07 -21.25
CA LYS A 189 -6.18 -11.44 -21.18
C LYS A 189 -5.91 -12.13 -22.53
N ASN A 190 -5.74 -13.47 -22.53
CA ASN A 190 -5.42 -14.23 -23.74
C ASN A 190 -6.39 -14.02 -24.90
N ASN A 191 -7.65 -13.66 -24.61
CA ASN A 191 -8.71 -13.43 -25.60
C ASN A 191 -8.88 -11.95 -26.00
N MET A 192 -7.97 -11.06 -25.60
CA MET A 192 -8.03 -9.63 -25.93
C MET A 192 -6.99 -9.30 -27.00
N LYS A 193 -7.36 -8.40 -27.95
CA LYS A 193 -6.39 -7.86 -28.91
C LYS A 193 -5.26 -7.14 -28.19
N ASN A 194 -4.03 -7.39 -28.63
CA ASN A 194 -2.86 -6.67 -28.11
C ASN A 194 -3.02 -5.16 -28.38
N SER A 195 -2.95 -4.36 -27.35
CA SER A 195 -2.82 -2.92 -27.52
C SER A 195 -1.34 -2.56 -27.76
N LEU A 196 -1.11 -1.57 -28.62
CA LEU A 196 0.22 -0.99 -28.81
C LEU A 196 0.67 -0.36 -27.50
N MET A 197 1.72 -0.92 -26.90
CA MET A 197 2.29 -0.48 -25.64
C MET A 197 3.78 -0.20 -25.86
N SER A 198 4.28 0.93 -25.37
CA SER A 198 5.70 1.26 -25.47
C SER A 198 6.56 0.21 -24.74
N ILE A 199 7.83 0.12 -25.07
CA ILE A 199 8.74 -0.82 -24.40
C ILE A 199 8.88 -0.43 -22.92
N ALA A 200 8.96 0.88 -22.62
CA ALA A 200 9.02 1.39 -21.26
C ALA A 200 7.79 0.96 -20.44
N ASP A 201 6.57 1.08 -21.01
CA ASP A 201 5.34 0.66 -20.32
C ASP A 201 5.29 -0.86 -20.10
N LYS A 202 5.80 -1.65 -21.05
CA LYS A 202 5.94 -3.11 -20.89
C LYS A 202 6.89 -3.46 -19.75
N ILE A 203 7.99 -2.73 -19.60
CA ILE A 203 8.94 -2.93 -18.51
C ILE A 203 8.30 -2.55 -17.17
N CYS A 204 7.63 -1.38 -17.07
CA CYS A 204 6.92 -0.98 -15.87
C CYS A 204 5.84 -2.01 -15.49
N LEU A 205 5.09 -2.52 -16.47
CA LEU A 205 4.08 -3.55 -16.22
C LEU A 205 4.68 -4.88 -15.70
N ARG A 206 5.91 -5.25 -16.11
CA ARG A 206 6.64 -6.38 -15.54
C ARG A 206 7.13 -6.08 -14.13
N LYS A 207 7.58 -4.83 -13.89
CA LYS A 207 8.04 -4.35 -12.57
C LYS A 207 6.91 -4.13 -11.56
N ARG A 208 5.65 -4.35 -11.93
CA ARG A 208 4.49 -4.30 -11.01
C ARG A 208 4.67 -5.17 -9.76
N ALA A 209 5.52 -6.20 -9.80
CA ALA A 209 5.90 -6.98 -8.62
C ALA A 209 6.40 -6.11 -7.45
N LEU A 210 6.78 -4.84 -7.69
CA LEU A 210 7.11 -3.87 -6.66
C LEU A 210 6.01 -3.74 -5.60
N ILE A 211 4.75 -3.61 -6.01
CA ILE A 211 3.64 -3.48 -5.05
C ILE A 211 3.39 -4.77 -4.27
N GLU A 212 3.69 -5.93 -4.87
CA GLU A 212 3.64 -7.22 -4.18
C GLU A 212 4.68 -7.27 -3.04
N THR A 213 5.89 -6.74 -3.29
CA THR A 213 6.94 -6.60 -2.27
C THR A 213 6.51 -5.64 -1.16
N VAL A 214 5.91 -4.49 -1.50
CA VAL A 214 5.35 -3.55 -0.49
C VAL A 214 4.28 -4.22 0.36
N ASN A 215 3.37 -4.99 -0.26
CA ASN A 215 2.36 -5.76 0.45
C ASN A 215 2.97 -6.83 1.38
N ASP A 216 4.07 -7.46 0.95
CA ASP A 216 4.80 -8.44 1.76
C ASP A 216 5.49 -7.78 2.96
N GLU A 217 6.15 -6.64 2.77
CA GLU A 217 6.76 -5.87 3.86
C GLU A 217 5.72 -5.38 4.88
N LEU A 218 4.56 -4.91 4.42
CA LEU A 218 3.45 -4.55 5.32
C LEU A 218 2.99 -5.73 6.17
N LYS A 219 2.95 -6.95 5.60
CA LYS A 219 2.50 -8.15 6.32
C LYS A 219 3.56 -8.75 7.22
N ASN A 220 4.79 -8.85 6.75
CA ASN A 220 5.84 -9.63 7.41
C ASN A 220 6.77 -8.75 8.26
N ILE A 221 7.05 -7.51 7.86
CA ILE A 221 7.90 -6.58 8.61
C ILE A 221 7.03 -5.70 9.51
N ALA A 222 6.11 -4.93 8.92
CA ALA A 222 5.19 -4.09 9.69
C ALA A 222 4.05 -4.85 10.37
N GLN A 223 3.90 -6.15 10.13
CA GLN A 223 3.00 -7.08 10.83
C GLN A 223 1.52 -6.65 10.88
N ILE A 224 0.99 -6.10 9.80
CA ILE A 224 -0.37 -5.55 9.73
C ILE A 224 -1.47 -6.57 10.11
N GLU A 225 -1.25 -7.88 9.86
CA GLU A 225 -2.21 -8.96 10.14
C GLU A 225 -1.93 -9.72 11.46
N HIS A 226 -0.88 -9.37 12.21
CA HIS A 226 -0.35 -10.25 13.27
C HIS A 226 -1.14 -10.23 14.57
N SER A 227 -1.94 -9.21 14.82
CA SER A 227 -2.65 -9.02 16.10
C SER A 227 -4.09 -9.52 16.06
N ARG A 228 -4.53 -10.15 17.16
CA ARG A 228 -5.94 -10.50 17.35
C ARG A 228 -6.65 -9.34 18.02
N HIS A 229 -7.56 -8.73 17.28
CA HIS A 229 -8.31 -7.59 17.78
C HIS A 229 -9.67 -8.01 18.35
N ARG A 230 -10.11 -7.32 19.41
CA ARG A 230 -11.42 -7.52 20.04
C ARG A 230 -12.43 -6.46 19.63
N SER A 231 -12.04 -5.48 18.81
CA SER A 231 -12.91 -4.47 18.26
C SER A 231 -12.44 -4.04 16.87
N PHE A 232 -13.35 -3.54 16.06
CA PHE A 232 -13.04 -2.99 14.74
C PHE A 232 -12.11 -1.78 14.83
N CYS A 233 -12.36 -0.86 15.78
CA CYS A 233 -11.50 0.32 15.94
C CYS A 233 -10.04 -0.04 16.22
N ASN A 234 -9.79 -1.03 17.09
CA ASN A 234 -8.43 -1.47 17.40
C ASN A 234 -7.78 -2.19 16.20
N PHE A 235 -8.57 -2.91 15.39
CA PHE A 235 -8.07 -3.46 14.13
C PHE A 235 -7.62 -2.36 13.17
N ILE A 236 -8.43 -1.29 13.00
CA ILE A 236 -8.06 -0.16 12.15
C ILE A 236 -6.84 0.60 12.72
N ALA A 237 -6.80 0.82 14.06
CA ALA A 237 -5.63 1.45 14.69
C ALA A 237 -4.34 0.68 14.41
N ASN A 238 -4.37 -0.64 14.56
CA ASN A 238 -3.24 -1.51 14.22
C ASN A 238 -2.85 -1.41 12.73
N ALA A 239 -3.83 -1.47 11.83
CA ALA A 239 -3.57 -1.39 10.40
C ALA A 239 -2.98 -0.03 9.99
N LEU A 240 -3.51 1.08 10.52
CA LEU A 240 -2.98 2.41 10.31
C LEU A 240 -1.55 2.55 10.87
N SER A 241 -1.29 2.00 12.06
CA SER A 241 0.05 2.02 12.67
C SER A 241 1.07 1.27 11.83
N ALA A 242 0.69 0.13 11.26
CA ALA A 242 1.55 -0.64 10.36
C ALA A 242 1.84 0.12 9.06
N ILE A 243 0.84 0.79 8.48
CA ILE A 243 1.03 1.66 7.30
C ILE A 243 1.96 2.82 7.64
N ALA A 244 1.75 3.50 8.77
CA ALA A 244 2.63 4.58 9.23
C ALA A 244 4.07 4.07 9.42
N THR A 245 4.25 2.90 10.03
CA THR A 245 5.57 2.28 10.21
C THR A 245 6.26 2.03 8.88
N TYR A 246 5.55 1.49 7.89
CA TYR A 246 6.10 1.30 6.55
C TYR A 246 6.56 2.63 5.93
N CYS A 247 5.79 3.70 6.11
CA CYS A 247 6.16 5.03 5.60
C CYS A 247 7.50 5.53 6.18
N PHE A 248 7.87 5.11 7.41
CA PHE A 248 9.14 5.43 8.05
C PHE A 248 10.31 4.50 7.68
N PHE A 249 10.11 3.47 6.86
CA PHE A 249 11.23 2.63 6.44
C PHE A 249 12.24 3.46 5.65
N GLU A 250 13.50 3.41 6.06
CA GLU A 250 14.60 4.13 5.41
C GLU A 250 14.83 3.62 3.98
N LYS A 251 14.74 2.30 3.79
CA LYS A 251 14.91 1.65 2.50
C LYS A 251 13.59 1.03 2.06
N LYS A 252 13.01 1.55 0.99
CA LYS A 252 11.83 1.02 0.34
C LYS A 252 12.21 0.31 -0.96
N PRO A 253 11.46 -0.72 -1.39
CA PRO A 253 11.64 -1.30 -2.71
C PRO A 253 11.37 -0.23 -3.77
N ALA A 254 12.24 -0.09 -4.76
CA ALA A 254 12.15 0.94 -5.80
C ALA A 254 12.48 0.38 -7.19
N ILE A 255 12.03 1.08 -8.23
CA ILE A 255 12.40 0.81 -9.62
C ILE A 255 13.30 1.93 -10.10
N ASP A 256 14.47 1.58 -10.60
CA ASP A 256 15.33 2.51 -11.33
C ASP A 256 14.77 2.67 -12.76
N LEU A 257 14.22 3.84 -13.01
CA LEU A 257 13.65 4.22 -14.31
C LEU A 257 14.68 4.87 -15.23
N GLU A 258 15.76 5.47 -14.69
CA GLU A 258 16.84 6.07 -15.48
C GLU A 258 17.54 5.00 -16.31
N PHE A 259 17.80 3.83 -15.71
CA PHE A 259 18.37 2.68 -16.42
C PHE A 259 17.52 2.19 -17.61
N ILE A 260 16.20 2.37 -17.54
CA ILE A 260 15.28 1.96 -18.61
C ILE A 260 15.40 2.93 -19.80
N ASN A 261 15.54 4.22 -19.56
CA ASN A 261 15.69 5.24 -20.58
C ASN A 261 17.08 5.18 -21.26
N ASP A 262 18.14 5.05 -20.49
CA ASP A 262 19.52 4.97 -21.00
C ASP A 262 19.77 3.68 -21.80
N GLY A 263 19.23 2.53 -21.33
CA GLY A 263 19.33 1.27 -22.05
C GLY A 263 18.65 1.29 -23.43
N GLN A 264 17.58 2.06 -23.57
CA GLN A 264 16.85 2.21 -24.84
C GLN A 264 17.61 3.12 -25.83
N LEU A 265 18.15 4.25 -25.37
CA LEU A 265 18.96 5.16 -26.18
C LEU A 265 20.26 4.49 -26.65
N SER A 266 20.94 3.75 -25.78
CA SER A 266 22.18 3.05 -26.14
C SER A 266 21.97 1.93 -27.18
N LEU A 267 20.81 1.29 -27.22
CA LEU A 267 20.47 0.27 -28.21
C LEU A 267 20.25 0.91 -29.61
N PHE A 268 19.57 2.05 -29.66
CA PHE A 268 19.36 2.79 -30.90
C PHE A 268 20.65 3.43 -31.41
N GLU A 269 21.50 3.99 -30.55
CA GLU A 269 22.81 4.49 -30.92
C GLU A 269 23.73 3.40 -31.45
N LYS A 270 23.74 2.19 -30.86
CA LYS A 270 24.49 1.06 -31.37
C LYS A 270 24.00 0.60 -32.74
N LEU A 271 22.68 0.53 -32.96
CA LEU A 271 22.10 0.19 -34.25
C LEU A 271 22.43 1.26 -35.33
N TYR A 272 22.36 2.54 -34.98
CA TYR A 272 22.70 3.63 -35.87
C TYR A 272 24.20 3.61 -36.28
N ARG A 273 25.10 3.40 -35.33
CA ARG A 273 26.53 3.25 -35.59
C ARG A 273 26.84 2.03 -36.46
N THR A 274 26.13 0.92 -36.28
CA THR A 274 26.34 -0.28 -37.11
C THR A 274 25.88 -0.05 -38.54
N HIS A 275 24.75 0.65 -38.77
CA HIS A 275 24.29 1.01 -40.09
C HIS A 275 25.24 2.00 -40.79
N VAL A 276 25.73 3.03 -40.08
CA VAL A 276 26.68 4.01 -40.64
C VAL A 276 27.99 3.33 -40.98
N ILE A 277 28.46 2.35 -40.19
CA ILE A 277 29.67 1.59 -40.49
C ILE A 277 29.49 0.72 -41.73
N LEU A 278 28.32 0.07 -41.89
CA LEU A 278 27.99 -0.74 -43.07
C LEU A 278 27.89 0.13 -44.34
N ASP A 279 27.33 1.33 -44.27
CA ASP A 279 27.28 2.26 -45.39
C ASP A 279 28.67 2.80 -45.78
N ILE A 280 29.56 3.01 -44.81
CA ILE A 280 30.95 3.41 -45.08
C ILE A 280 31.74 2.28 -45.74
N PHE A 281 31.53 1.02 -45.33
CA PHE A 281 32.13 -0.15 -45.96
C PHE A 281 31.59 -0.38 -47.38
N TYR A 282 30.30 -0.16 -47.61
CA TYR A 282 29.69 -0.30 -48.95
C TYR A 282 30.19 0.73 -49.94
N PHE A 283 30.45 1.96 -49.50
CA PHE A 283 31.05 3.04 -50.34
C PHE A 283 32.53 2.82 -50.63
N SER A 284 33.26 2.15 -49.73
CA SER A 284 34.70 1.89 -49.91
C SER A 284 35.01 0.72 -50.86
N PHE A 285 34.06 -0.22 -51.04
CA PHE A 285 34.23 -1.36 -51.93
C PHE A 285 33.76 -1.14 -53.36
N ASN A 286 33.01 -0.09 -53.64
CA ASN A 286 32.51 0.23 -55.00
C ASN A 286 33.33 1.32 -55.72
N ASN A 287 34.42 1.84 -55.11
CA ASN A 287 35.32 2.83 -55.68
C ASN A 287 36.80 2.33 -55.76
N SER A 288 37.01 0.97 -55.86
CA SER A 288 38.30 0.38 -56.10
C SER A 288 38.35 -0.31 -57.46
#